data_7efb3cd60f4b175219ac2f86b93e356a
#
_entry.id   7efb3cd60f4b175219ac2f86b93e356a
#
_cell.length_a   1.000
_cell.length_b   1.000
_cell.length_c   1.000
_cell.angle_alpha   90.00
_cell.angle_beta   90.00
_cell.angle_gamma   90.00
#
_symmetry.space_group_name_H-M   'P 1'
#
loop_
_entity.id
_entity.type
_entity.pdbx_description
1 polymer ?
#
loop_
_entity_poly.entity_id
_entity_poly.type
_entity_poly.pdbx_seq_one_letter_code
_entity_poly.pdbx_strand_id
1 'polypeptide(L)'
;MKWLWYALQLVAIAFLTAAYMQPPKPNYDESRVPAYDLPDPLVASDGRRITSTKDWFDKRRPELIHLFEENVYGRSPSDPKSLSFQTLSVTRNALAGAAVRKQVRVQFSSVAGGPAMTILLYSPSQAKEPVPVFVGLNFDGNQAVQNDPGILLSTGWMPAAPGVENNKATEATRGADARSWPVPMILARGYGVASVYAGDIAPDHADNYQEGVFPLFYRPGQSKPEADQWGTIAAWAWGLSRIADYLETDPDVDKRRLVVIGHSRLGKAALWAGVQDTRFALVVSNDSGEGGAALARRKFGERTEDLNTVFPHWYCENYKRYNGKEEMLPVDSNELLALVAPRPLYVASAEDDLWADPKGEFLGAKGATPVYRLFGEEGLGAETMPPPEQPIMTIVGYHVRHGKHAITEYDWTHYITFADKQLKRNAALDVPAQE
;
A
#
# COMPACT_ATOMS: atom_id res chain seq x y z
N MET A 1 -42.56 14.63 42.38
CA MET A 1 -42.92 14.70 40.95
C MET A 1 -42.20 15.78 40.14
N LYS A 2 -41.82 16.94 40.69
CA LYS A 2 -41.08 17.98 39.92
C LYS A 2 -39.61 17.61 39.58
N TRP A 3 -38.94 16.80 40.40
CA TRP A 3 -37.56 16.38 40.19
C TRP A 3 -37.39 15.32 39.08
N LEU A 4 -38.40 14.48 38.83
CA LEU A 4 -38.36 13.53 37.70
C LEU A 4 -38.51 14.23 36.33
N TRP A 5 -39.18 15.38 36.30
CA TRP A 5 -39.36 16.12 35.05
C TRP A 5 -38.08 16.82 34.57
N TYR A 6 -37.25 17.33 35.51
CA TYR A 6 -35.94 17.93 35.18
C TYR A 6 -34.90 16.88 34.78
N ALA A 7 -34.95 15.69 35.36
CA ALA A 7 -34.04 14.60 34.96
C ALA A 7 -34.37 14.10 33.56
N LEU A 8 -35.63 14.02 33.17
CA LEU A 8 -36.05 13.65 31.81
C LEU A 8 -35.70 14.71 30.74
N GLN A 9 -35.75 15.99 31.09
CA GLN A 9 -35.34 17.06 30.17
C GLN A 9 -33.83 17.14 29.99
N LEU A 10 -33.05 16.88 31.03
CA LEU A 10 -31.57 16.83 30.91
C LEU A 10 -31.10 15.60 30.11
N VAL A 11 -31.79 14.47 30.21
CA VAL A 11 -31.49 13.28 29.39
C VAL A 11 -31.91 13.52 27.92
N ALA A 12 -33.03 14.18 27.65
CA ALA A 12 -33.47 14.53 26.32
C ALA A 12 -32.55 15.57 25.64
N ILE A 13 -31.98 16.52 26.40
CA ILE A 13 -31.02 17.51 25.90
C ILE A 13 -29.65 16.82 25.64
N ALA A 14 -29.23 15.84 26.44
CA ALA A 14 -28.03 15.06 26.21
C ALA A 14 -28.13 14.16 24.97
N PHE A 15 -29.34 13.72 24.58
CA PHE A 15 -29.56 12.98 23.32
C PHE A 15 -29.72 13.88 22.08
N LEU A 16 -29.96 15.18 22.25
CA LEU A 16 -30.13 16.14 21.15
C LEU A 16 -28.83 16.85 20.75
N THR A 17 -27.73 16.71 21.52
CA THR A 17 -26.42 17.33 21.19
C THR A 17 -25.38 16.34 20.70
N ALA A 18 -25.66 15.06 20.67
CA ALA A 18 -24.89 14.07 19.91
C ALA A 18 -25.55 13.85 18.53
N ALA A 19 -25.85 14.89 17.80
CA ALA A 19 -25.83 14.82 16.36
C ALA A 19 -24.37 14.63 15.98
N TYR A 20 -23.91 13.39 15.95
CA TYR A 20 -22.74 13.01 15.18
C TYR A 20 -22.98 13.63 13.80
N MET A 21 -22.24 14.67 13.47
CA MET A 21 -22.18 15.16 12.11
C MET A 21 -21.67 13.98 11.30
N GLN A 22 -22.58 13.27 10.65
CA GLN A 22 -22.14 12.29 9.66
C GLN A 22 -21.31 13.07 8.66
N PRO A 23 -20.14 12.55 8.28
CA PRO A 23 -19.34 13.22 7.26
C PRO A 23 -20.25 13.49 6.05
N PRO A 24 -20.12 14.64 5.41
CA PRO A 24 -20.92 14.97 4.23
C PRO A 24 -20.81 13.81 3.23
N LYS A 25 -21.90 13.45 2.55
CA LYS A 25 -21.89 12.37 1.56
C LYS A 25 -20.77 12.59 0.55
N PRO A 26 -20.02 11.53 0.18
CA PRO A 26 -18.98 11.62 -0.84
C PRO A 26 -19.49 12.25 -2.14
N ASN A 27 -18.67 13.03 -2.79
CA ASN A 27 -18.98 13.60 -4.10
C ASN A 27 -18.64 12.58 -5.19
N TYR A 28 -19.61 12.23 -6.02
CA TYR A 28 -19.44 11.38 -7.21
C TYR A 28 -19.81 12.12 -8.51
N ASP A 29 -19.90 13.45 -8.46
CA ASP A 29 -20.26 14.30 -9.59
C ASP A 29 -19.06 15.16 -9.96
N GLU A 30 -18.47 14.92 -11.13
CA GLU A 30 -17.33 15.67 -11.67
C GLU A 30 -17.57 17.18 -11.75
N SER A 31 -18.82 17.60 -12.02
CA SER A 31 -19.17 19.02 -12.09
C SER A 31 -19.05 19.74 -10.74
N ARG A 32 -19.00 19.00 -9.65
CA ARG A 32 -18.87 19.50 -8.27
C ARG A 32 -17.44 19.41 -7.73
N VAL A 33 -16.50 18.95 -8.53
CA VAL A 33 -15.07 19.00 -8.17
C VAL A 33 -14.66 20.46 -8.09
N PRO A 34 -14.10 20.93 -6.96
CA PRO A 34 -13.68 22.32 -6.83
C PRO A 34 -12.52 22.65 -7.77
N ALA A 35 -12.34 23.93 -8.11
CA ALA A 35 -11.07 24.36 -8.67
C ALA A 35 -9.96 24.17 -7.63
N TYR A 36 -8.83 23.61 -8.04
CA TYR A 36 -7.69 23.35 -7.17
C TYR A 36 -6.37 23.56 -7.92
N ASP A 37 -5.34 23.96 -7.17
CA ASP A 37 -3.96 23.99 -7.63
C ASP A 37 -3.19 22.82 -7.01
N LEU A 38 -2.44 22.10 -7.84
CA LEU A 38 -1.55 21.04 -7.36
C LEU A 38 -0.18 21.60 -6.99
N PRO A 39 0.44 21.11 -5.91
CA PRO A 39 1.83 21.41 -5.63
C PRO A 39 2.71 20.87 -6.76
N ASP A 40 3.65 21.69 -7.22
CA ASP A 40 4.61 21.28 -8.25
C ASP A 40 5.72 20.43 -7.60
N PRO A 41 5.88 19.13 -7.96
CA PRO A 41 6.89 18.29 -7.36
C PRO A 41 8.33 18.77 -7.57
N LEU A 42 8.55 19.67 -8.55
CA LEU A 42 9.85 20.26 -8.85
C LEU A 42 10.05 21.66 -8.23
N VAL A 43 9.19 22.09 -7.31
CA VAL A 43 9.35 23.33 -6.55
C VAL A 43 9.53 23.00 -5.08
N ALA A 44 10.68 23.34 -4.52
CA ALA A 44 10.99 23.15 -3.10
C ALA A 44 10.19 24.13 -2.21
N SER A 45 10.06 23.86 -0.92
CA SER A 45 9.29 24.68 0.03
C SER A 45 9.83 26.12 0.16
N ASP A 46 11.10 26.34 -0.20
CA ASP A 46 11.69 27.69 -0.26
C ASP A 46 11.44 28.41 -1.60
N GLY A 47 10.64 27.85 -2.49
CA GLY A 47 10.28 28.39 -3.81
C GLY A 47 11.31 28.10 -4.91
N ARG A 48 12.43 27.45 -4.63
CA ARG A 48 13.42 27.12 -5.67
C ARG A 48 12.93 26.01 -6.56
N ARG A 49 13.14 26.17 -7.86
CA ARG A 49 12.86 25.14 -8.86
C ARG A 49 14.00 24.12 -8.93
N ILE A 50 13.65 22.86 -8.90
CA ILE A 50 14.55 21.71 -9.09
C ILE A 50 14.71 21.49 -10.60
N THR A 51 15.96 21.51 -11.08
CA THR A 51 16.28 21.38 -12.51
C THR A 51 17.31 20.31 -12.82
N SER A 52 17.80 19.59 -11.77
CA SER A 52 18.75 18.51 -11.92
C SER A 52 18.34 17.29 -11.10
N THR A 53 18.74 16.10 -11.57
CA THR A 53 18.54 14.84 -10.83
C THR A 53 19.29 14.86 -9.50
N LYS A 54 20.47 15.51 -9.46
CA LYS A 54 21.23 15.70 -8.22
C LYS A 54 20.42 16.51 -7.18
N ASP A 55 19.85 17.66 -7.56
CA ASP A 55 19.04 18.45 -6.62
C ASP A 55 17.76 17.75 -6.21
N TRP A 56 17.21 16.90 -7.09
CA TRP A 56 16.09 16.03 -6.75
C TRP A 56 16.46 15.07 -5.61
N PHE A 57 17.52 14.31 -5.74
CA PHE A 57 17.92 13.34 -4.72
C PHE A 57 18.45 13.99 -3.43
N ASP A 58 19.22 15.06 -3.57
CA ASP A 58 19.89 15.69 -2.40
C ASP A 58 18.96 16.60 -1.60
N LYS A 59 17.90 17.15 -2.22
CA LYS A 59 17.08 18.20 -1.60
C LYS A 59 15.58 17.88 -1.64
N ARG A 60 14.98 17.81 -2.84
CA ARG A 60 13.52 17.78 -2.95
C ARG A 60 12.91 16.45 -2.54
N ARG A 61 13.51 15.36 -2.95
CA ARG A 61 13.02 14.02 -2.57
C ARG A 61 13.03 13.81 -1.05
N PRO A 62 14.11 14.08 -0.30
CA PRO A 62 14.10 14.02 1.16
C PRO A 62 13.08 14.98 1.80
N GLU A 63 12.94 16.20 1.28
CA GLU A 63 11.95 17.17 1.75
C GLU A 63 10.52 16.63 1.59
N LEU A 64 10.16 16.09 0.42
CA LEU A 64 8.85 15.51 0.18
C LEU A 64 8.58 14.30 1.09
N ILE A 65 9.54 13.40 1.25
CA ILE A 65 9.42 12.27 2.18
C ILE A 65 9.11 12.78 3.58
N HIS A 66 9.86 13.77 4.06
CA HIS A 66 9.64 14.37 5.38
C HIS A 66 8.24 14.99 5.51
N LEU A 67 7.75 15.69 4.48
CA LEU A 67 6.40 16.25 4.47
C LEU A 67 5.31 15.17 4.54
N PHE A 68 5.46 14.06 3.81
CA PHE A 68 4.54 12.92 3.91
C PHE A 68 4.62 12.23 5.27
N GLU A 69 5.80 12.07 5.84
CA GLU A 69 6.01 11.51 7.18
C GLU A 69 5.37 12.39 8.25
N GLU A 70 5.53 13.70 8.17
CA GLU A 70 4.99 14.60 9.18
C GLU A 70 3.47 14.75 9.10
N ASN A 71 2.90 14.74 7.89
CA ASN A 71 1.53 15.20 7.67
C ASN A 71 0.55 14.10 7.25
N VAL A 72 1.02 12.94 6.75
CA VAL A 72 0.14 11.89 6.21
C VAL A 72 0.38 10.54 6.87
N TYR A 73 1.52 9.90 6.60
CA TYR A 73 1.75 8.51 7.01
C TYR A 73 2.32 8.37 8.43
N GLY A 74 3.01 9.40 8.92
CA GLY A 74 3.81 9.36 10.12
C GLY A 74 5.20 8.76 9.89
N ARG A 75 6.16 9.15 10.73
CA ARG A 75 7.53 8.65 10.68
C ARG A 75 7.60 7.21 11.12
N SER A 76 8.05 6.34 10.25
CA SER A 76 8.34 4.94 10.58
C SER A 76 9.61 4.84 11.44
N PRO A 77 9.68 3.87 12.36
CA PRO A 77 10.91 3.61 13.11
C PRO A 77 11.99 3.04 12.21
N SER A 78 13.24 3.08 12.68
CA SER A 78 14.34 2.33 12.09
C SER A 78 14.06 0.82 12.15
N ASP A 79 14.92 0.04 11.49
CA ASP A 79 14.83 -1.41 11.48
C ASP A 79 14.84 -2.00 12.90
N PRO A 80 14.16 -3.15 13.11
CA PRO A 80 14.15 -3.80 14.41
C PRO A 80 15.57 -4.28 14.78
N LYS A 81 15.93 -4.10 16.05
CA LYS A 81 17.27 -4.46 16.54
C LYS A 81 17.61 -5.95 16.46
N SER A 82 16.61 -6.80 16.26
CA SER A 82 16.76 -8.26 16.25
C SER A 82 15.77 -8.91 15.28
N LEU A 83 16.00 -8.67 13.99
CA LEU A 83 15.27 -9.37 12.92
C LEU A 83 15.86 -10.76 12.75
N SER A 84 15.00 -11.80 12.71
CA SER A 84 15.42 -13.17 12.41
C SER A 84 14.41 -13.88 11.52
N PHE A 85 14.93 -14.84 10.74
CA PHE A 85 14.16 -15.61 9.78
C PHE A 85 14.20 -17.09 10.14
N GLN A 86 13.03 -17.73 10.16
CA GLN A 86 12.89 -19.16 10.40
C GLN A 86 12.08 -19.79 9.28
N THR A 87 12.68 -20.67 8.49
CA THR A 87 11.95 -21.48 7.53
C THR A 87 11.05 -22.48 8.27
N LEU A 88 9.74 -22.33 8.11
CA LEU A 88 8.73 -23.20 8.73
C LEU A 88 8.47 -24.44 7.86
N SER A 89 8.41 -24.26 6.54
CA SER A 89 8.22 -25.36 5.59
C SER A 89 8.76 -25.03 4.19
N VAL A 90 9.18 -26.08 3.48
CA VAL A 90 9.52 -26.04 2.05
C VAL A 90 8.86 -27.22 1.36
N THR A 91 8.03 -26.96 0.34
CA THR A 91 7.38 -27.99 -0.48
C THR A 91 7.76 -27.74 -1.95
N ARG A 92 8.53 -28.67 -2.54
CA ARG A 92 9.08 -28.49 -3.89
C ARG A 92 8.13 -28.90 -5.03
N ASN A 93 7.01 -29.53 -4.70
CA ASN A 93 6.00 -30.01 -5.63
C ASN A 93 4.60 -29.43 -5.30
N ALA A 94 4.54 -28.23 -4.77
CA ALA A 94 3.26 -27.53 -4.54
C ALA A 94 2.52 -27.24 -5.84
N LEU A 95 1.21 -27.00 -5.76
CA LEU A 95 0.34 -26.71 -6.91
C LEU A 95 0.52 -27.76 -8.04
N ALA A 96 0.37 -29.04 -7.70
CA ALA A 96 0.55 -30.17 -8.60
C ALA A 96 1.92 -30.22 -9.30
N GLY A 97 2.97 -29.76 -8.65
CA GLY A 97 4.33 -29.75 -9.16
C GLY A 97 4.73 -28.47 -9.91
N ALA A 98 3.84 -27.50 -10.06
CA ALA A 98 4.13 -26.23 -10.74
C ALA A 98 4.96 -25.26 -9.88
N ALA A 99 4.97 -25.44 -8.57
CA ALA A 99 5.59 -24.48 -7.64
C ALA A 99 6.49 -25.12 -6.58
N VAL A 100 7.49 -24.35 -6.16
CA VAL A 100 8.09 -24.47 -4.84
C VAL A 100 7.37 -23.51 -3.92
N ARG A 101 6.82 -24.01 -2.80
CA ARG A 101 6.24 -23.20 -1.73
C ARG A 101 7.17 -23.17 -0.54
N LYS A 102 7.52 -21.96 -0.08
CA LYS A 102 8.21 -21.73 1.20
C LYS A 102 7.29 -20.96 2.14
N GLN A 103 7.35 -21.28 3.42
CA GLN A 103 6.74 -20.48 4.46
C GLN A 103 7.81 -20.11 5.47
N VAL A 104 7.97 -18.83 5.71
CA VAL A 104 9.06 -18.29 6.52
C VAL A 104 8.51 -17.34 7.57
N ARG A 105 8.80 -17.63 8.82
CA ARG A 105 8.50 -16.72 9.93
C ARG A 105 9.57 -15.65 10.02
N VAL A 106 9.14 -14.41 10.01
CA VAL A 106 9.96 -13.23 10.30
C VAL A 106 9.63 -12.77 11.71
N GLN A 107 10.58 -12.89 12.61
CA GLN A 107 10.46 -12.48 13.99
C GLN A 107 11.04 -11.07 14.15
N PHE A 108 10.25 -10.12 14.66
CA PHE A 108 10.66 -8.72 14.80
C PHE A 108 11.40 -8.40 16.10
N SER A 109 11.46 -9.32 17.02
CA SER A 109 12.16 -9.15 18.30
C SER A 109 12.72 -10.48 18.81
N SER A 110 13.70 -10.43 19.71
CA SER A 110 14.24 -11.62 20.39
C SER A 110 13.31 -12.18 21.48
N VAL A 111 12.19 -11.53 21.76
CA VAL A 111 11.23 -11.96 22.77
C VAL A 111 10.42 -13.15 22.25
N ALA A 112 10.45 -14.26 22.98
CA ALA A 112 9.66 -15.44 22.63
C ALA A 112 8.15 -15.09 22.62
N GLY A 113 7.44 -15.45 21.54
CA GLY A 113 6.03 -15.10 21.36
C GLY A 113 5.77 -13.64 20.99
N GLY A 114 6.81 -12.83 20.77
CA GLY A 114 6.68 -11.46 20.28
C GLY A 114 6.11 -11.39 18.87
N PRO A 115 5.82 -10.16 18.38
CA PRO A 115 5.24 -9.95 17.07
C PRO A 115 6.08 -10.57 15.95
N ALA A 116 5.41 -11.20 15.01
CA ALA A 116 6.03 -11.86 13.87
C ALA A 116 5.04 -11.92 12.72
N MET A 117 5.55 -12.01 11.49
CA MET A 117 4.75 -12.27 10.31
C MET A 117 5.20 -13.58 9.64
N THR A 118 4.33 -14.15 8.82
CA THR A 118 4.66 -15.34 8.01
C THR A 118 4.63 -15.00 6.53
N ILE A 119 5.78 -15.10 5.87
CA ILE A 119 5.87 -14.96 4.40
C ILE A 119 5.42 -16.28 3.78
N LEU A 120 4.47 -16.22 2.86
CA LEU A 120 4.15 -17.28 1.91
C LEU A 120 4.83 -16.93 0.58
N LEU A 121 5.85 -17.70 0.21
CA LEU A 121 6.57 -17.52 -1.05
C LEU A 121 6.28 -18.70 -1.97
N TYR A 122 5.77 -18.41 -3.15
CA TYR A 122 5.71 -19.34 -4.28
C TYR A 122 6.72 -18.92 -5.35
N SER A 123 7.50 -19.87 -5.86
CA SER A 123 8.36 -19.71 -7.03
C SER A 123 8.13 -20.82 -8.04
N PRO A 124 8.36 -20.59 -9.35
CA PRO A 124 8.21 -21.65 -10.36
C PRO A 124 9.16 -22.83 -10.08
N SER A 125 8.63 -24.06 -10.05
CA SER A 125 9.43 -25.25 -9.73
C SER A 125 10.53 -25.55 -10.78
N GLN A 126 10.34 -25.09 -12.01
CA GLN A 126 11.25 -25.32 -13.14
C GLN A 126 12.23 -24.16 -13.39
N ALA A 127 12.23 -23.15 -12.50
CA ALA A 127 13.18 -22.03 -12.61
C ALA A 127 14.63 -22.55 -12.48
N LYS A 128 15.48 -22.14 -13.42
CA LYS A 128 16.91 -22.48 -13.42
C LYS A 128 17.78 -21.38 -12.81
N GLU A 129 17.23 -20.19 -12.73
CA GLU A 129 17.85 -18.99 -12.21
C GLU A 129 16.93 -18.32 -11.18
N PRO A 130 17.47 -17.48 -10.29
CA PRO A 130 16.63 -16.68 -9.38
C PRO A 130 15.58 -15.88 -10.12
N VAL A 131 14.35 -15.86 -9.62
CA VAL A 131 13.21 -15.24 -10.31
C VAL A 131 12.85 -13.88 -9.72
N PRO A 132 12.31 -12.95 -10.54
CA PRO A 132 11.68 -11.74 -10.03
C PRO A 132 10.44 -12.11 -9.21
N VAL A 133 10.12 -11.31 -8.18
CA VAL A 133 9.04 -11.62 -7.23
C VAL A 133 8.09 -10.44 -7.07
N PHE A 134 6.80 -10.69 -7.23
CA PHE A 134 5.76 -9.78 -6.76
C PHE A 134 5.59 -9.92 -5.24
N VAL A 135 5.68 -8.81 -4.54
CA VAL A 135 5.65 -8.71 -3.07
C VAL A 135 4.44 -7.91 -2.66
N GLY A 136 3.53 -8.50 -1.90
CA GLY A 136 2.34 -7.78 -1.46
C GLY A 136 1.78 -8.30 -0.15
N LEU A 137 0.92 -7.50 0.46
CA LEU A 137 0.13 -7.91 1.62
C LEU A 137 -1.23 -8.40 1.17
N ASN A 138 -1.81 -9.32 1.92
CA ASN A 138 -3.17 -9.82 1.74
C ASN A 138 -4.07 -9.45 2.93
N PHE A 139 -5.40 -9.45 2.69
CA PHE A 139 -6.41 -9.06 3.67
C PHE A 139 -6.88 -10.20 4.58
N ASP A 140 -6.83 -11.45 4.08
CA ASP A 140 -7.60 -12.56 4.63
C ASP A 140 -6.72 -13.69 5.17
N GLY A 141 -5.41 -13.44 5.29
CA GLY A 141 -4.43 -14.44 5.71
C GLY A 141 -3.86 -15.24 4.54
N ASN A 142 -2.66 -15.77 4.74
CA ASN A 142 -1.95 -16.48 3.67
C ASN A 142 -2.72 -17.70 3.13
N GLN A 143 -3.50 -18.37 3.96
CA GLN A 143 -4.33 -19.50 3.55
C GLN A 143 -5.41 -19.12 2.54
N ALA A 144 -5.81 -17.84 2.50
CA ALA A 144 -6.81 -17.36 1.54
C ALA A 144 -6.25 -17.18 0.13
N VAL A 145 -4.93 -16.99 -0.02
CA VAL A 145 -4.24 -16.74 -1.29
C VAL A 145 -4.38 -17.88 -2.28
N GLN A 146 -4.38 -19.14 -1.81
CA GLN A 146 -4.57 -20.32 -2.65
C GLN A 146 -5.31 -21.43 -1.90
N ASN A 147 -6.05 -22.25 -2.64
CA ASN A 147 -6.65 -23.47 -2.11
C ASN A 147 -5.60 -24.59 -2.03
N ASP A 148 -4.58 -24.38 -1.20
CA ASP A 148 -3.46 -25.27 -0.96
C ASP A 148 -3.45 -25.68 0.54
N PRO A 149 -3.77 -26.95 0.87
CA PRO A 149 -3.85 -27.39 2.27
C PRO A 149 -2.53 -27.32 3.04
N GLY A 150 -1.43 -27.15 2.35
CA GLY A 150 -0.13 -26.99 2.99
C GLY A 150 0.21 -25.55 3.39
N ILE A 151 -0.63 -24.56 3.08
CA ILE A 151 -0.46 -23.20 3.63
C ILE A 151 -0.91 -23.21 5.09
N LEU A 152 -0.08 -22.67 5.98
CA LEU A 152 -0.40 -22.50 7.40
C LEU A 152 -1.55 -21.51 7.57
N LEU A 153 -2.50 -21.82 8.45
CA LEU A 153 -3.55 -20.87 8.83
C LEU A 153 -2.92 -19.70 9.59
N SER A 154 -3.35 -18.48 9.26
CA SER A 154 -2.96 -17.30 10.04
C SER A 154 -3.51 -17.42 11.47
N THR A 155 -2.68 -17.07 12.45
CA THR A 155 -3.05 -17.00 13.86
C THR A 155 -3.34 -15.57 14.32
N GLY A 156 -3.13 -14.58 13.45
CA GLY A 156 -3.43 -13.18 13.69
C GLY A 156 -4.92 -12.91 13.92
N TRP A 157 -5.25 -11.74 14.44
CA TRP A 157 -6.62 -11.26 14.51
C TRP A 157 -7.14 -10.98 13.08
N MET A 158 -8.38 -11.33 12.81
CA MET A 158 -9.07 -11.07 11.54
C MET A 158 -10.45 -10.43 11.78
N PRO A 159 -10.90 -9.51 10.91
CA PRO A 159 -12.26 -9.03 10.96
C PRO A 159 -13.26 -10.16 10.69
N ALA A 160 -14.50 -9.98 11.13
CA ALA A 160 -15.56 -10.93 10.88
C ALA A 160 -15.81 -11.07 9.37
N ALA A 161 -15.70 -12.28 8.86
CA ALA A 161 -15.89 -12.63 7.46
C ALA A 161 -16.36 -14.10 7.34
N PRO A 162 -16.88 -14.54 6.19
CA PRO A 162 -17.23 -15.95 5.98
C PRO A 162 -16.03 -16.86 6.25
N GLY A 163 -16.21 -17.85 7.14
CA GLY A 163 -15.17 -18.80 7.53
C GLY A 163 -14.22 -18.31 8.62
N VAL A 164 -14.36 -17.06 9.10
CA VAL A 164 -13.64 -16.55 10.28
C VAL A 164 -14.47 -16.83 11.53
N GLU A 165 -13.87 -17.46 12.53
CA GLU A 165 -14.51 -17.78 13.81
C GLU A 165 -13.70 -17.16 14.97
N ASN A 166 -14.36 -16.44 15.87
CA ASN A 166 -13.70 -15.78 17.00
C ASN A 166 -12.49 -14.92 16.58
N ASN A 167 -12.62 -14.19 15.48
CA ASN A 167 -11.57 -13.37 14.86
C ASN A 167 -10.30 -14.18 14.47
N LYS A 168 -10.45 -15.44 14.10
CA LYS A 168 -9.37 -16.31 13.62
C LYS A 168 -9.75 -17.02 12.33
N ALA A 169 -8.75 -17.26 11.50
CA ALA A 169 -8.92 -18.09 10.31
C ALA A 169 -9.32 -19.52 10.66
N THR A 170 -10.17 -20.11 9.84
CA THR A 170 -10.44 -21.56 9.85
C THR A 170 -10.13 -22.16 8.48
N GLU A 171 -10.21 -23.48 8.34
CA GLU A 171 -10.04 -24.14 7.04
C GLU A 171 -11.05 -23.64 5.97
N ALA A 172 -12.21 -23.11 6.39
CA ALA A 172 -13.21 -22.56 5.48
C ALA A 172 -12.74 -21.25 4.78
N THR A 173 -11.70 -20.59 5.29
CA THR A 173 -11.11 -19.38 4.64
C THR A 173 -10.09 -19.76 3.55
N ARG A 174 -9.74 -21.03 3.40
CA ARG A 174 -8.70 -21.48 2.47
C ARG A 174 -9.10 -21.22 1.01
N GLY A 175 -8.22 -20.49 0.29
CA GLY A 175 -8.46 -20.13 -1.11
C GLY A 175 -9.57 -19.09 -1.34
N ALA A 176 -10.10 -18.46 -0.28
CA ALA A 176 -11.19 -17.49 -0.40
C ALA A 176 -10.83 -16.28 -1.28
N ASP A 177 -9.56 -15.88 -1.30
CA ASP A 177 -9.03 -14.74 -2.08
C ASP A 177 -8.15 -15.17 -3.27
N ALA A 178 -8.23 -16.43 -3.69
CA ALA A 178 -7.40 -16.95 -4.79
C ALA A 178 -7.62 -16.25 -6.14
N ARG A 179 -8.75 -15.58 -6.32
CA ARG A 179 -9.04 -14.79 -7.53
C ARG A 179 -8.22 -13.50 -7.59
N SER A 180 -7.98 -12.88 -6.44
CA SER A 180 -7.13 -11.68 -6.34
C SER A 180 -5.65 -12.01 -6.46
N TRP A 181 -5.28 -13.28 -6.27
CA TRP A 181 -3.91 -13.78 -6.35
C TRP A 181 -3.80 -14.94 -7.35
N PRO A 182 -3.79 -14.69 -8.67
CA PRO A 182 -3.73 -15.76 -9.69
C PRO A 182 -2.31 -16.35 -9.76
N VAL A 183 -1.87 -16.97 -8.65
CA VAL A 183 -0.51 -17.52 -8.47
C VAL A 183 -0.10 -18.42 -9.65
N PRO A 184 -0.95 -19.35 -10.17
CA PRO A 184 -0.53 -20.16 -11.32
C PRO A 184 -0.19 -19.35 -12.56
N MET A 185 -0.93 -18.26 -12.83
CA MET A 185 -0.67 -17.37 -13.97
C MET A 185 0.66 -16.60 -13.78
N ILE A 186 0.92 -16.11 -12.58
CA ILE A 186 2.16 -15.37 -12.25
C ILE A 186 3.38 -16.29 -12.40
N LEU A 187 3.30 -17.52 -11.85
CA LEU A 187 4.35 -18.52 -11.97
C LEU A 187 4.61 -18.94 -13.42
N ALA A 188 3.56 -19.11 -14.24
CA ALA A 188 3.68 -19.45 -15.65
C ALA A 188 4.43 -18.38 -16.47
N ARG A 189 4.46 -17.13 -16.00
CA ARG A 189 5.20 -16.02 -16.60
C ARG A 189 6.62 -15.89 -16.02
N GLY A 190 7.06 -16.82 -15.15
CA GLY A 190 8.41 -16.86 -14.59
C GLY A 190 8.62 -15.96 -13.38
N TYR A 191 7.55 -15.46 -12.77
CA TYR A 191 7.62 -14.66 -11.54
C TYR A 191 7.31 -15.50 -10.31
N GLY A 192 7.91 -15.16 -9.18
CA GLY A 192 7.46 -15.60 -7.86
C GLY A 192 6.42 -14.66 -7.26
N VAL A 193 5.78 -15.12 -6.18
CA VAL A 193 4.83 -14.34 -5.37
C VAL A 193 5.20 -14.49 -3.90
N ALA A 194 5.45 -13.38 -3.21
CA ALA A 194 5.61 -13.33 -1.77
C ALA A 194 4.43 -12.57 -1.17
N SER A 195 3.62 -13.24 -0.37
CA SER A 195 2.45 -12.66 0.28
C SER A 195 2.53 -12.81 1.80
N VAL A 196 2.05 -11.78 2.51
CA VAL A 196 1.96 -11.74 3.98
C VAL A 196 0.60 -11.20 4.39
N TYR A 197 0.01 -11.76 5.42
CA TYR A 197 -1.19 -11.20 6.03
C TYR A 197 -0.90 -9.84 6.69
N ALA A 198 -1.61 -8.79 6.27
CA ALA A 198 -1.40 -7.44 6.80
C ALA A 198 -1.60 -7.37 8.32
N GLY A 199 -2.54 -8.16 8.86
CA GLY A 199 -2.82 -8.26 10.29
C GLY A 199 -1.72 -8.88 11.13
N ASP A 200 -0.77 -9.61 10.53
CA ASP A 200 0.44 -10.09 11.24
C ASP A 200 1.39 -8.93 11.60
N ILE A 201 1.34 -7.84 10.82
CA ILE A 201 2.16 -6.64 11.03
C ILE A 201 1.40 -5.68 11.97
N ALA A 202 0.20 -5.30 11.58
CA ALA A 202 -0.71 -4.46 12.37
C ALA A 202 -2.15 -4.82 12.04
N PRO A 203 -2.98 -5.26 13.01
CA PRO A 203 -4.39 -5.55 12.80
C PRO A 203 -5.15 -4.32 12.30
N ASP A 204 -6.13 -4.51 11.39
CA ASP A 204 -6.87 -3.42 10.78
C ASP A 204 -8.13 -3.05 11.59
N HIS A 205 -7.92 -2.47 12.76
CA HIS A 205 -8.99 -1.92 13.61
C HIS A 205 -8.51 -0.71 14.43
N ALA A 206 -9.45 0.14 14.87
CA ALA A 206 -9.15 1.44 15.46
C ALA A 206 -8.29 1.39 16.74
N ASP A 207 -8.34 0.29 17.50
CA ASP A 207 -7.65 0.15 18.79
C ASP A 207 -6.35 -0.67 18.69
N ASN A 208 -5.78 -0.80 17.50
CA ASN A 208 -4.66 -1.69 17.20
C ASN A 208 -3.30 -1.25 17.77
N TYR A 209 -3.18 -0.06 18.35
CA TYR A 209 -1.89 0.51 18.75
C TYR A 209 -1.17 -0.21 19.90
N GLN A 210 -1.83 -1.17 20.56
CA GLN A 210 -1.19 -2.07 21.55
C GLN A 210 -0.88 -3.46 20.96
N GLU A 211 -1.08 -3.64 19.65
CA GLU A 211 -0.94 -4.90 18.97
C GLU A 211 0.09 -4.81 17.82
N GLY A 212 0.40 -5.93 17.19
CA GLY A 212 1.33 -5.98 16.09
C GLY A 212 2.71 -5.42 16.44
N VAL A 213 3.26 -4.66 15.52
CA VAL A 213 4.63 -4.12 15.63
C VAL A 213 4.74 -2.83 16.45
N PHE A 214 3.64 -2.12 16.71
CA PHE A 214 3.68 -0.81 17.37
C PHE A 214 4.39 -0.82 18.73
N PRO A 215 4.08 -1.75 19.67
CA PRO A 215 4.68 -1.76 20.99
C PRO A 215 6.20 -1.98 21.01
N LEU A 216 6.77 -2.57 19.95
CA LEU A 216 8.21 -2.79 19.83
C LEU A 216 9.03 -1.49 19.84
N PHE A 217 8.41 -0.40 19.47
CA PHE A 217 9.06 0.90 19.24
C PHE A 217 8.62 1.98 20.24
N TYR A 218 7.79 1.61 21.21
CA TYR A 218 7.34 2.56 22.23
C TYR A 218 8.42 2.89 23.25
N ARG A 219 8.46 4.14 23.65
CA ARG A 219 9.21 4.60 24.80
C ARG A 219 8.51 4.16 26.09
N PRO A 220 9.22 4.03 27.22
CA PRO A 220 8.58 3.77 28.49
C PRO A 220 7.41 4.73 28.77
N GLY A 221 6.23 4.19 29.05
CA GLY A 221 4.98 4.93 29.28
C GLY A 221 4.21 5.35 28.03
N GLN A 222 4.72 5.10 26.84
CA GLN A 222 3.99 5.33 25.58
C GLN A 222 2.99 4.21 25.33
N SER A 223 1.76 4.55 24.97
CA SER A 223 0.67 3.59 24.70
C SER A 223 0.08 3.69 23.29
N LYS A 224 0.44 4.72 22.53
CA LYS A 224 0.06 4.93 21.13
C LYS A 224 1.11 5.77 20.42
N PRO A 225 1.12 5.78 19.07
CA PRO A 225 1.98 6.69 18.32
C PRO A 225 1.77 8.16 18.69
N GLU A 226 2.81 8.97 18.65
CA GLU A 226 2.70 10.42 18.74
C GLU A 226 2.12 11.00 17.45
N ALA A 227 1.80 12.29 17.44
CA ALA A 227 1.03 12.90 16.37
C ALA A 227 1.67 12.80 14.97
N ASP A 228 2.99 12.73 14.91
CA ASP A 228 3.80 12.58 13.70
C ASP A 228 4.48 11.21 13.57
N GLN A 229 4.11 10.25 14.42
CA GLN A 229 4.55 8.87 14.31
C GLN A 229 3.56 8.06 13.46
N TRP A 230 4.05 6.96 12.94
CA TRP A 230 3.40 6.10 11.96
C TRP A 230 2.00 5.61 12.33
N GLY A 231 1.09 5.67 11.33
CA GLY A 231 -0.19 4.96 11.36
C GLY A 231 -0.06 3.56 10.79
N THR A 232 -1.18 2.87 10.68
CA THR A 232 -1.23 1.47 10.23
C THR A 232 -0.77 1.29 8.77
N ILE A 233 -1.09 2.24 7.88
CA ILE A 233 -0.59 2.20 6.48
C ILE A 233 0.95 2.21 6.45
N ALA A 234 1.57 3.06 7.24
CA ALA A 234 3.04 3.11 7.33
C ALA A 234 3.62 1.87 8.02
N ALA A 235 2.92 1.28 9.00
CA ALA A 235 3.33 0.02 9.60
C ALA A 235 3.30 -1.14 8.59
N TRP A 236 2.28 -1.20 7.74
CA TRP A 236 2.22 -2.17 6.63
C TRP A 236 3.33 -1.94 5.60
N ALA A 237 3.61 -0.68 5.24
CA ALA A 237 4.73 -0.33 4.35
C ALA A 237 6.08 -0.75 4.94
N TRP A 238 6.30 -0.51 6.23
CA TRP A 238 7.48 -0.98 6.96
C TRP A 238 7.58 -2.51 6.93
N GLY A 239 6.47 -3.22 7.10
CA GLY A 239 6.42 -4.68 7.00
C GLY A 239 6.81 -5.20 5.61
N LEU A 240 6.41 -4.51 4.53
CA LEU A 240 6.83 -4.84 3.15
C LEU A 240 8.36 -4.77 3.00
N SER A 241 9.02 -3.77 3.60
CA SER A 241 10.48 -3.71 3.63
C SER A 241 11.10 -4.88 4.41
N ARG A 242 10.46 -5.37 5.46
CA ARG A 242 10.94 -6.56 6.21
C ARG A 242 10.78 -7.85 5.40
N ILE A 243 9.80 -7.91 4.47
CA ILE A 243 9.72 -9.00 3.49
C ILE A 243 10.92 -8.93 2.55
N ALA A 244 11.26 -7.74 2.05
CA ALA A 244 12.43 -7.54 1.19
C ALA A 244 13.73 -7.96 1.89
N ASP A 245 13.89 -7.70 3.20
CA ASP A 245 15.07 -8.15 3.96
C ASP A 245 15.27 -9.68 3.90
N TYR A 246 14.17 -10.45 3.99
CA TYR A 246 14.24 -11.89 3.81
C TYR A 246 14.55 -12.28 2.37
N LEU A 247 13.85 -11.67 1.39
CA LEU A 247 13.98 -12.04 0.00
C LEU A 247 15.40 -11.79 -0.55
N GLU A 248 16.13 -10.84 0.00
CA GLU A 248 17.55 -10.63 -0.33
C GLU A 248 18.46 -11.80 0.10
N THR A 249 18.02 -12.60 1.07
CA THR A 249 18.73 -13.78 1.56
C THR A 249 18.34 -15.08 0.87
N ASP A 250 17.21 -15.09 0.14
CA ASP A 250 16.68 -16.30 -0.49
C ASP A 250 17.35 -16.54 -1.87
N PRO A 251 18.05 -17.67 -2.06
CA PRO A 251 18.79 -17.94 -3.29
C PRO A 251 17.91 -18.16 -4.52
N ASP A 252 16.61 -18.42 -4.35
CA ASP A 252 15.66 -18.61 -5.45
C ASP A 252 15.07 -17.27 -5.95
N VAL A 253 15.42 -16.14 -5.32
CA VAL A 253 14.88 -14.81 -5.60
C VAL A 253 15.91 -13.90 -6.25
N ASP A 254 15.56 -13.26 -7.37
CA ASP A 254 16.37 -12.15 -7.89
C ASP A 254 16.03 -10.85 -7.12
N LYS A 255 16.84 -10.55 -6.13
CA LYS A 255 16.68 -9.39 -5.25
C LYS A 255 16.71 -8.04 -5.96
N ARG A 256 17.22 -7.96 -7.20
CA ARG A 256 17.23 -6.73 -8.01
C ARG A 256 15.92 -6.51 -8.77
N ARG A 257 14.99 -7.48 -8.73
CA ARG A 257 13.74 -7.46 -9.48
C ARG A 257 12.54 -7.75 -8.55
N LEU A 258 12.51 -7.08 -7.39
CA LEU A 258 11.35 -7.10 -6.50
C LEU A 258 10.31 -6.09 -6.99
N VAL A 259 9.06 -6.51 -7.09
CA VAL A 259 7.92 -5.69 -7.49
C VAL A 259 6.96 -5.57 -6.31
N VAL A 260 6.86 -4.41 -5.69
CA VAL A 260 5.86 -4.20 -4.63
C VAL A 260 4.49 -3.92 -5.26
N ILE A 261 3.46 -4.58 -4.75
CA ILE A 261 2.08 -4.47 -5.25
C ILE A 261 1.10 -4.43 -4.08
N GLY A 262 0.04 -3.65 -4.26
CA GLY A 262 -1.08 -3.65 -3.32
C GLY A 262 -2.37 -3.17 -3.96
N HIS A 263 -3.48 -3.62 -3.38
CA HIS A 263 -4.85 -3.25 -3.74
C HIS A 263 -5.48 -2.45 -2.60
N SER A 264 -6.29 -1.43 -2.93
CA SER A 264 -7.04 -0.65 -1.95
C SER A 264 -6.09 0.00 -0.91
N ARG A 265 -6.39 -0.11 0.39
CA ARG A 265 -5.53 0.35 1.49
C ARG A 265 -4.13 -0.26 1.46
N LEU A 266 -3.99 -1.49 0.96
CA LEU A 266 -2.68 -2.13 0.79
C LEU A 266 -1.95 -1.58 -0.45
N GLY A 267 -2.67 -0.99 -1.42
CA GLY A 267 -2.10 -0.18 -2.50
C GLY A 267 -1.46 1.12 -1.98
N LYS A 268 -2.12 1.79 -1.01
CA LYS A 268 -1.55 2.93 -0.29
C LYS A 268 -0.23 2.53 0.42
N ALA A 269 -0.24 1.36 1.10
CA ALA A 269 0.94 0.82 1.77
C ALA A 269 2.06 0.44 0.78
N ALA A 270 1.72 -0.15 -0.36
CA ALA A 270 2.69 -0.51 -1.41
C ALA A 270 3.34 0.73 -2.03
N LEU A 271 2.59 1.80 -2.28
CA LEU A 271 3.13 3.09 -2.72
C LEU A 271 4.13 3.64 -1.70
N TRP A 272 3.73 3.71 -0.42
CA TRP A 272 4.59 4.25 0.62
C TRP A 272 5.84 3.38 0.85
N ALA A 273 5.71 2.05 0.80
CA ALA A 273 6.86 1.15 0.83
C ALA A 273 7.79 1.38 -0.36
N GLY A 274 7.24 1.51 -1.57
CA GLY A 274 8.01 1.79 -2.77
C GLY A 274 8.74 3.14 -2.73
N VAL A 275 8.19 4.14 -2.04
CA VAL A 275 8.85 5.43 -1.80
C VAL A 275 10.00 5.29 -0.82
N GLN A 276 9.80 4.60 0.30
CA GLN A 276 10.78 4.49 1.37
C GLN A 276 11.91 3.48 1.06
N ASP A 277 11.60 2.41 0.31
CA ASP A 277 12.53 1.31 0.05
C ASP A 277 12.83 1.17 -1.44
N THR A 278 14.02 1.58 -1.82
CA THR A 278 14.47 1.57 -3.23
C THR A 278 14.83 0.17 -3.76
N ARG A 279 14.85 -0.87 -2.93
CA ARG A 279 15.02 -2.27 -3.35
C ARG A 279 13.82 -2.77 -4.17
N PHE A 280 12.66 -2.16 -4.01
CA PHE A 280 11.54 -2.41 -4.91
C PHE A 280 11.80 -1.76 -6.26
N ALA A 281 12.17 -2.57 -7.24
CA ALA A 281 12.53 -2.13 -8.58
C ALA A 281 11.36 -1.62 -9.41
N LEU A 282 10.12 -1.93 -9.01
CA LEU A 282 8.87 -1.51 -9.63
C LEU A 282 7.77 -1.43 -8.57
N VAL A 283 6.89 -0.44 -8.68
CA VAL A 283 5.79 -0.20 -7.74
C VAL A 283 4.44 -0.30 -8.47
N VAL A 284 3.51 -1.07 -7.94
CA VAL A 284 2.15 -1.23 -8.47
C VAL A 284 1.13 -0.83 -7.41
N SER A 285 0.23 0.06 -7.77
CA SER A 285 -0.90 0.51 -6.95
C SER A 285 -2.21 0.28 -7.69
N ASN A 286 -3.11 -0.51 -7.11
CA ASN A 286 -4.42 -0.82 -7.70
C ASN A 286 -5.53 -0.26 -6.81
N ASP A 287 -6.44 0.54 -7.39
CA ASP A 287 -7.62 1.14 -6.73
C ASP A 287 -7.29 1.71 -5.34
N SER A 288 -6.20 2.47 -5.22
CA SER A 288 -5.69 2.89 -3.91
C SER A 288 -6.35 4.17 -3.37
N GLY A 289 -7.02 4.93 -4.19
CA GLY A 289 -7.80 6.09 -3.77
C GLY A 289 -7.02 7.21 -3.11
N GLU A 290 -7.70 8.02 -2.33
CA GLU A 290 -7.15 9.17 -1.59
C GLU A 290 -6.18 8.68 -0.49
N GLY A 291 -5.09 9.45 -0.28
CA GLY A 291 -3.96 9.00 0.55
C GLY A 291 -3.20 7.80 -0.07
N GLY A 292 -3.45 7.53 -1.33
CA GLY A 292 -2.77 6.65 -2.24
C GLY A 292 -2.51 7.39 -3.57
N ALA A 293 -3.03 6.89 -4.70
CA ALA A 293 -2.80 7.48 -6.02
C ALA A 293 -3.74 8.62 -6.39
N ALA A 294 -4.94 8.70 -5.78
CA ALA A 294 -5.93 9.73 -6.10
C ALA A 294 -5.63 11.07 -5.42
N LEU A 295 -5.84 12.17 -6.17
CA LEU A 295 -5.60 13.53 -5.69
C LEU A 295 -6.59 13.93 -4.59
N ALA A 296 -6.11 14.25 -3.40
CA ALA A 296 -6.92 14.70 -2.27
C ALA A 296 -7.69 16.00 -2.55
N ARG A 297 -7.06 16.96 -3.26
CA ARG A 297 -7.66 18.25 -3.58
C ARG A 297 -8.87 18.19 -4.50
N ARG A 298 -9.11 17.06 -5.18
CA ARG A 298 -10.31 16.86 -6.00
C ARG A 298 -11.58 16.73 -5.15
N LYS A 299 -11.46 16.29 -3.90
CA LYS A 299 -12.60 16.05 -2.99
C LYS A 299 -13.69 15.21 -3.66
N PHE A 300 -13.27 14.19 -4.39
CA PHE A 300 -14.13 13.24 -5.11
C PHE A 300 -13.96 11.84 -4.52
N GLY A 301 -15.03 11.05 -4.43
CA GLY A 301 -14.98 9.74 -3.80
C GLY A 301 -14.65 9.82 -2.31
N GLU A 302 -13.69 9.02 -1.84
CA GLU A 302 -13.17 9.09 -0.47
C GLU A 302 -12.36 10.38 -0.27
N ARG A 303 -12.46 10.97 0.92
CA ARG A 303 -11.79 12.22 1.30
C ARG A 303 -11.00 12.00 2.58
N THR A 304 -10.06 12.89 2.85
CA THR A 304 -9.28 12.89 4.10
C THR A 304 -10.15 12.73 5.35
N GLU A 305 -11.28 13.44 5.41
CA GLU A 305 -12.22 13.35 6.54
C GLU A 305 -12.90 11.98 6.64
N ASP A 306 -13.28 11.38 5.51
CA ASP A 306 -13.91 10.05 5.47
C ASP A 306 -12.93 8.99 5.99
N LEU A 307 -11.69 9.02 5.50
CA LEU A 307 -10.62 8.11 5.93
C LEU A 307 -10.32 8.24 7.42
N ASN A 308 -10.11 9.47 7.91
CA ASN A 308 -9.79 9.72 9.31
C ASN A 308 -10.95 9.44 10.27
N THR A 309 -12.20 9.45 9.78
CA THR A 309 -13.38 9.14 10.59
C THR A 309 -13.65 7.64 10.65
N VAL A 310 -13.60 6.97 9.49
CA VAL A 310 -13.94 5.54 9.40
C VAL A 310 -12.75 4.68 9.82
N PHE A 311 -11.53 5.12 9.50
CA PHE A 311 -10.28 4.40 9.75
C PHE A 311 -9.27 5.27 10.50
N PRO A 312 -9.57 5.70 11.74
CA PRO A 312 -8.77 6.69 12.48
C PRO A 312 -7.34 6.24 12.79
N HIS A 313 -7.02 4.97 12.58
CA HIS A 313 -5.73 4.33 12.81
C HIS A 313 -4.83 4.25 11.58
N TRP A 314 -5.37 4.53 10.36
CA TRP A 314 -4.58 4.33 9.13
C TRP A 314 -3.43 5.30 8.96
N TYR A 315 -3.66 6.57 9.26
CA TYR A 315 -2.68 7.65 9.08
C TYR A 315 -2.21 8.21 10.42
N CYS A 316 -1.19 9.06 10.39
CA CYS A 316 -0.73 9.75 11.59
C CYS A 316 -1.80 10.75 12.11
N GLU A 317 -1.70 11.11 13.39
CA GLU A 317 -2.67 12.02 14.01
C GLU A 317 -2.68 13.41 13.35
N ASN A 318 -1.52 13.86 12.83
CA ASN A 318 -1.42 15.13 12.13
C ASN A 318 -2.29 15.21 10.89
N TYR A 319 -2.54 14.08 10.20
CA TYR A 319 -3.37 14.04 8.99
C TYR A 319 -4.81 14.50 9.24
N LYS A 320 -5.33 14.30 10.44
CA LYS A 320 -6.67 14.75 10.85
C LYS A 320 -6.86 16.26 10.82
N ARG A 321 -5.77 17.04 10.82
CA ARG A 321 -5.81 18.51 10.71
C ARG A 321 -6.35 18.98 9.36
N TYR A 322 -6.28 18.11 8.34
CA TYR A 322 -6.66 18.41 6.97
C TYR A 322 -8.07 17.93 6.60
N ASN A 323 -8.84 17.39 7.56
CA ASN A 323 -10.24 17.01 7.36
C ASN A 323 -11.04 18.17 6.79
N GLY A 324 -11.58 18.01 5.55
CA GLY A 324 -12.31 19.07 4.83
C GLY A 324 -11.47 20.27 4.38
N LYS A 325 -10.13 20.20 4.53
CA LYS A 325 -9.16 21.28 4.24
C LYS A 325 -7.99 20.75 3.41
N GLU A 326 -8.26 19.86 2.45
CA GLU A 326 -7.27 19.18 1.64
C GLU A 326 -6.37 20.18 0.88
N GLU A 327 -6.88 21.39 0.60
CA GLU A 327 -6.09 22.49 0.01
C GLU A 327 -4.95 22.99 0.91
N MET A 328 -5.04 22.77 2.23
CA MET A 328 -4.00 23.13 3.20
C MET A 328 -2.92 22.05 3.37
N LEU A 329 -3.15 20.84 2.85
CA LEU A 329 -2.15 19.77 2.92
C LEU A 329 -0.92 20.20 2.11
N PRO A 330 0.31 20.12 2.67
CA PRO A 330 1.51 20.61 2.00
C PRO A 330 1.95 19.75 0.80
N VAL A 331 1.33 18.59 0.62
CA VAL A 331 1.60 17.62 -0.45
C VAL A 331 0.31 17.12 -1.08
N ASP A 332 0.41 16.41 -2.22
CA ASP A 332 -0.70 15.64 -2.79
C ASP A 332 -0.17 14.39 -3.51
N SER A 333 -1.05 13.52 -3.97
CA SER A 333 -0.70 12.22 -4.55
C SER A 333 0.22 12.33 -5.77
N ASN A 334 0.16 13.42 -6.55
CA ASN A 334 1.11 13.64 -7.66
C ASN A 334 2.56 13.69 -7.19
N GLU A 335 2.84 14.24 -6.01
CA GLU A 335 4.17 14.25 -5.40
C GLU A 335 4.54 12.89 -4.80
N LEU A 336 3.57 12.17 -4.20
CA LEU A 336 3.79 10.81 -3.73
C LEU A 336 4.24 9.89 -4.87
N LEU A 337 3.52 9.94 -5.99
CA LEU A 337 3.82 9.13 -7.17
C LEU A 337 5.14 9.55 -7.83
N ALA A 338 5.47 10.84 -7.81
CA ALA A 338 6.75 11.37 -8.29
C ALA A 338 7.95 10.85 -7.48
N LEU A 339 7.78 10.56 -6.17
CA LEU A 339 8.84 10.00 -5.32
C LEU A 339 9.30 8.60 -5.73
N VAL A 340 8.53 7.88 -6.56
CA VAL A 340 8.94 6.58 -7.12
C VAL A 340 10.00 6.74 -8.20
N ALA A 341 10.03 7.89 -8.90
CA ALA A 341 10.99 8.13 -9.98
C ALA A 341 12.46 7.94 -9.55
N PRO A 342 13.34 7.43 -10.45
CA PRO A 342 13.08 7.06 -11.84
C PRO A 342 12.55 5.63 -12.06
N ARG A 343 12.23 4.90 -10.99
CA ARG A 343 11.75 3.51 -11.07
C ARG A 343 10.36 3.44 -11.72
N PRO A 344 10.04 2.34 -12.43
CA PRO A 344 8.73 2.13 -13.01
C PRO A 344 7.62 2.16 -11.94
N LEU A 345 6.53 2.83 -12.28
CA LEU A 345 5.31 2.93 -11.49
C LEU A 345 4.12 2.47 -12.33
N TYR A 346 3.23 1.68 -11.77
CA TYR A 346 1.97 1.32 -12.40
C TYR A 346 0.80 1.68 -11.48
N VAL A 347 -0.15 2.46 -12.00
CA VAL A 347 -1.39 2.79 -11.31
C VAL A 347 -2.55 2.14 -12.07
N ALA A 348 -3.46 1.50 -11.37
CA ALA A 348 -4.61 0.84 -11.97
C ALA A 348 -5.89 1.20 -11.23
N SER A 349 -6.94 1.39 -12.00
CA SER A 349 -8.25 1.83 -11.52
C SER A 349 -9.37 0.97 -12.12
N ALA A 350 -10.55 1.03 -11.52
CA ALA A 350 -11.79 0.47 -12.05
C ALA A 350 -12.83 1.57 -12.27
N GLU A 351 -13.53 1.59 -13.43
CA GLU A 351 -14.40 2.71 -13.80
C GLU A 351 -15.60 2.91 -12.88
N ASP A 352 -16.13 1.82 -12.30
CA ASP A 352 -17.26 1.86 -11.37
C ASP A 352 -16.83 2.09 -9.90
N ASP A 353 -15.53 2.15 -9.63
CA ASP A 353 -14.99 2.43 -8.30
C ASP A 353 -14.86 3.93 -8.05
N LEU A 354 -15.99 4.62 -8.05
CA LEU A 354 -16.02 6.06 -7.83
C LEU A 354 -15.51 6.46 -6.44
N TRP A 355 -15.51 5.53 -5.48
CA TRP A 355 -14.95 5.77 -4.15
C TRP A 355 -13.43 6.01 -4.23
N ALA A 356 -12.70 5.25 -5.04
CA ALA A 356 -11.26 5.40 -5.23
C ALA A 356 -10.88 6.55 -6.20
N ASP A 357 -11.84 7.22 -6.83
CA ASP A 357 -11.60 8.31 -7.80
C ASP A 357 -10.66 7.90 -8.95
N PRO A 358 -11.10 7.08 -9.92
CA PRO A 358 -10.25 6.63 -11.02
C PRO A 358 -9.59 7.76 -11.81
N LYS A 359 -10.32 8.89 -11.97
CA LYS A 359 -9.78 10.07 -12.63
C LYS A 359 -8.75 10.79 -11.77
N GLY A 360 -8.94 10.82 -10.45
CA GLY A 360 -7.97 11.35 -9.51
C GLY A 360 -6.68 10.55 -9.51
N GLU A 361 -6.76 9.21 -9.58
CA GLU A 361 -5.59 8.33 -9.70
C GLU A 361 -4.84 8.56 -11.02
N PHE A 362 -5.56 8.70 -12.13
CA PHE A 362 -4.96 9.07 -13.42
C PHE A 362 -4.24 10.42 -13.34
N LEU A 363 -4.89 11.43 -12.78
CA LEU A 363 -4.32 12.78 -12.67
C LEU A 363 -3.13 12.83 -11.71
N GLY A 364 -3.14 12.04 -10.63
CA GLY A 364 -1.99 11.83 -9.75
C GLY A 364 -0.80 11.26 -10.52
N ALA A 365 -1.02 10.18 -11.28
CA ALA A 365 0.01 9.57 -12.13
C ALA A 365 0.54 10.54 -13.19
N LYS A 366 -0.34 11.31 -13.83
CA LYS A 366 0.04 12.35 -14.78
C LYS A 366 0.89 13.44 -14.12
N GLY A 367 0.52 13.86 -12.90
CA GLY A 367 1.23 14.89 -12.14
C GLY A 367 2.64 14.50 -11.71
N ALA A 368 2.98 13.22 -11.70
CA ALA A 368 4.35 12.73 -11.48
C ALA A 368 5.27 12.93 -12.71
N THR A 369 4.72 13.07 -13.90
CA THR A 369 5.45 13.17 -15.18
C THR A 369 6.61 14.18 -15.19
N PRO A 370 6.52 15.39 -14.61
CA PRO A 370 7.62 16.36 -14.61
C PRO A 370 8.90 15.80 -13.98
N VAL A 371 8.78 14.99 -12.91
CA VAL A 371 9.95 14.38 -12.27
C VAL A 371 10.55 13.28 -13.14
N TYR A 372 9.72 12.43 -13.75
CA TYR A 372 10.23 11.42 -14.69
C TYR A 372 10.97 12.07 -15.87
N ARG A 373 10.46 13.19 -16.40
CA ARG A 373 11.13 13.96 -17.47
C ARG A 373 12.48 14.53 -17.03
N LEU A 374 12.65 14.86 -15.75
CA LEU A 374 13.95 15.27 -15.20
C LEU A 374 15.00 14.16 -15.34
N PHE A 375 14.57 12.89 -15.34
CA PHE A 375 15.42 11.72 -15.57
C PHE A 375 15.54 11.30 -17.05
N GLY A 376 14.96 12.08 -17.97
CA GLY A 376 14.95 11.76 -19.40
C GLY A 376 13.89 10.75 -19.82
N GLU A 377 12.91 10.47 -18.94
CA GLU A 377 11.82 9.54 -19.18
C GLU A 377 10.54 10.26 -19.64
N GLU A 378 9.69 9.56 -20.41
CA GLU A 378 8.44 10.14 -20.91
C GLU A 378 7.43 10.47 -19.80
N GLY A 379 7.46 9.75 -18.69
CA GLY A 379 6.43 9.77 -17.65
C GLY A 379 5.21 8.96 -18.09
N LEU A 380 3.99 9.49 -17.85
CA LEU A 380 2.74 8.79 -18.19
C LEU A 380 2.49 8.73 -19.72
N GLY A 381 2.95 9.73 -20.48
CA GLY A 381 2.80 9.74 -21.94
C GLY A 381 1.39 9.99 -22.46
N ALA A 382 0.44 10.43 -21.59
CA ALA A 382 -0.94 10.72 -21.97
C ALA A 382 -1.44 12.00 -21.30
N GLU A 383 -2.17 12.80 -22.04
CA GLU A 383 -2.77 14.06 -21.55
C GLU A 383 -4.17 13.85 -20.97
N THR A 384 -4.90 12.87 -21.46
CA THR A 384 -6.26 12.53 -21.03
C THR A 384 -6.34 11.08 -20.58
N MET A 385 -7.21 10.81 -19.61
CA MET A 385 -7.48 9.47 -19.13
C MET A 385 -7.91 8.56 -20.29
N PRO A 386 -7.29 7.38 -20.47
CA PRO A 386 -7.66 6.48 -21.55
C PRO A 386 -9.07 5.90 -21.30
N PRO A 387 -9.77 5.48 -22.36
CA PRO A 387 -10.96 4.65 -22.21
C PRO A 387 -10.65 3.37 -21.44
N PRO A 388 -11.67 2.71 -20.84
CA PRO A 388 -11.48 1.42 -20.22
C PRO A 388 -10.78 0.42 -21.14
N GLU A 389 -9.94 -0.43 -20.56
CA GLU A 389 -9.20 -1.51 -21.23
C GLU A 389 -8.21 -1.06 -22.32
N GLN A 390 -7.78 0.20 -22.28
CA GLN A 390 -6.71 0.73 -23.13
C GLN A 390 -5.49 1.14 -22.28
N PRO A 391 -4.60 0.21 -21.92
CA PRO A 391 -3.53 0.46 -20.98
C PRO A 391 -2.41 1.33 -21.59
N ILE A 392 -1.89 2.25 -20.76
CA ILE A 392 -0.66 3.00 -21.01
C ILE A 392 0.50 2.20 -20.40
N MET A 393 1.56 1.97 -21.20
CA MET A 393 2.69 1.12 -20.84
C MET A 393 4.04 1.84 -20.94
N THR A 394 4.07 3.16 -20.65
CA THR A 394 5.30 3.96 -20.53
C THR A 394 6.01 3.65 -19.20
N ILE A 395 6.99 4.44 -18.76
CA ILE A 395 7.66 4.23 -17.47
C ILE A 395 6.67 4.44 -16.28
N VAL A 396 5.66 5.29 -16.47
CA VAL A 396 4.49 5.38 -15.60
C VAL A 396 3.34 4.72 -16.35
N GLY A 397 3.00 3.49 -15.97
CA GLY A 397 1.87 2.75 -16.54
C GLY A 397 0.55 3.17 -15.91
N TYR A 398 -0.52 3.07 -16.68
CA TYR A 398 -1.88 3.28 -16.18
C TYR A 398 -2.89 2.45 -16.97
N HIS A 399 -3.88 1.90 -16.29
CA HIS A 399 -5.13 1.48 -16.93
C HIS A 399 -6.33 1.79 -16.04
N VAL A 400 -7.48 1.91 -16.69
CA VAL A 400 -8.78 1.76 -16.05
C VAL A 400 -9.48 0.57 -16.70
N ARG A 401 -10.04 -0.33 -15.92
CA ARG A 401 -10.82 -1.48 -16.40
C ARG A 401 -12.31 -1.29 -16.14
N HIS A 402 -13.14 -2.06 -16.81
CA HIS A 402 -14.54 -2.18 -16.45
C HIS A 402 -14.71 -2.83 -15.07
N GLY A 403 -15.78 -2.45 -14.35
CA GLY A 403 -16.21 -3.06 -13.11
C GLY A 403 -15.84 -2.29 -11.86
N LYS A 404 -16.01 -2.95 -10.71
CA LYS A 404 -15.96 -2.36 -9.36
C LYS A 404 -14.60 -2.57 -8.70
N HIS A 405 -14.47 -2.06 -7.47
CA HIS A 405 -13.34 -2.21 -6.57
C HIS A 405 -12.90 -3.67 -6.43
N ALA A 406 -11.81 -4.04 -7.05
CA ALA A 406 -11.20 -5.37 -7.01
C ALA A 406 -9.82 -5.37 -7.66
N ILE A 407 -9.05 -6.44 -7.44
CA ILE A 407 -7.90 -6.82 -8.27
C ILE A 407 -8.24 -8.11 -9.01
N THR A 408 -8.01 -8.15 -10.31
CA THR A 408 -8.50 -9.22 -11.21
C THR A 408 -7.37 -9.80 -12.07
N GLU A 409 -7.65 -10.88 -12.81
CA GLU A 409 -6.72 -11.42 -13.80
C GLU A 409 -6.39 -10.43 -14.93
N TYR A 410 -7.33 -9.51 -15.26
CA TYR A 410 -7.06 -8.44 -16.21
C TYR A 410 -5.93 -7.54 -15.69
N ASP A 411 -6.04 -7.09 -14.44
CA ASP A 411 -5.02 -6.25 -13.80
C ASP A 411 -3.66 -6.96 -13.76
N TRP A 412 -3.64 -8.21 -13.33
CA TRP A 412 -2.41 -9.02 -13.26
C TRP A 412 -1.76 -9.24 -14.63
N THR A 413 -2.56 -9.42 -15.69
CA THR A 413 -2.05 -9.53 -17.06
C THR A 413 -1.23 -8.30 -17.43
N HIS A 414 -1.74 -7.11 -17.06
CA HIS A 414 -1.06 -5.86 -17.35
C HIS A 414 0.14 -5.60 -16.44
N TYR A 415 0.06 -5.94 -15.15
CA TYR A 415 1.19 -5.81 -14.23
C TYR A 415 2.37 -6.67 -14.66
N ILE A 416 2.13 -7.92 -15.02
CA ILE A 416 3.17 -8.83 -15.51
C ILE A 416 3.74 -8.34 -16.84
N THR A 417 2.89 -7.91 -17.77
CA THR A 417 3.33 -7.36 -19.06
C THR A 417 4.18 -6.10 -18.90
N PHE A 418 3.79 -5.23 -17.97
CA PHE A 418 4.55 -4.04 -17.63
C PHE A 418 5.88 -4.39 -16.95
N ALA A 419 5.87 -5.33 -16.01
CA ALA A 419 7.09 -5.82 -15.38
C ALA A 419 8.06 -6.47 -16.38
N ASP A 420 7.56 -7.29 -17.32
CA ASP A 420 8.34 -7.86 -18.41
C ASP A 420 9.04 -6.78 -19.24
N LYS A 421 8.35 -5.68 -19.53
CA LYS A 421 8.90 -4.56 -20.30
C LYS A 421 9.93 -3.78 -19.50
N GLN A 422 9.62 -3.41 -18.28
CA GLN A 422 10.40 -2.44 -17.51
C GLN A 422 11.61 -3.08 -16.81
N LEU A 423 11.47 -4.30 -16.26
CA LEU A 423 12.57 -4.97 -15.55
C LEU A 423 13.64 -5.49 -16.49
N LYS A 424 13.32 -5.85 -17.75
CA LYS A 424 14.30 -6.16 -18.77
C LYS A 424 15.11 -4.93 -19.18
N ARG A 425 14.47 -3.77 -19.24
CA ARG A 425 15.11 -2.49 -19.56
C ARG A 425 16.12 -2.09 -18.46
N ASN A 426 15.76 -2.23 -17.18
CA ASN A 426 16.64 -1.91 -16.07
C ASN A 426 17.86 -2.81 -15.99
N ALA A 427 17.73 -4.09 -16.37
CA ALA A 427 18.87 -5.01 -16.45
C ALA A 427 19.89 -4.60 -17.56
N ALA A 428 19.46 -3.84 -18.56
CA ALA A 428 20.31 -3.33 -19.63
C ALA A 428 20.98 -1.98 -19.31
N LEU A 429 20.51 -1.29 -18.25
CA LEU A 429 20.94 0.05 -17.88
C LEU A 429 21.84 0.07 -16.65
N ASP A 430 22.51 -1.00 -16.23
CA ASP A 430 23.40 -1.05 -15.04
C ASP A 430 23.48 0.30 -14.30
N VAL A 431 22.41 0.63 -13.58
CA VAL A 431 22.40 1.80 -12.70
C VAL A 431 23.18 1.38 -11.46
N PRO A 432 24.33 2.00 -11.14
CA PRO A 432 25.07 1.65 -9.94
C PRO A 432 24.13 1.80 -8.74
N ALA A 433 24.07 0.76 -7.90
CA ALA A 433 23.49 0.88 -6.57
C ALA A 433 24.18 2.06 -5.90
N GLN A 434 23.42 3.07 -5.52
CA GLN A 434 23.95 4.16 -4.70
C GLN A 434 24.29 3.55 -3.32
N GLU A 435 25.59 3.54 -2.97
CA GLU A 435 26.11 3.26 -1.63
C GLU A 435 25.58 4.23 -0.58
#